data_f92a0e662cc6794c2e287c0be2036e76
#
_entry.id   f92a0e662cc6794c2e287c0be2036e76
#
_cell.length_a   1.000
_cell.length_b   1.000
_cell.length_c   1.000
_cell.angle_alpha   90.00
_cell.angle_beta   90.00
_cell.angle_gamma   90.00
#
_symmetry.space_group_name_H-M   'P 1'
#
loop_
_entity.id
_entity.type
_entity.pdbx_description
1 polymer ?
#
loop_
_entity_poly.entity_id
_entity_poly.type
_entity_poly.pdbx_seq_one_letter_code
_entity_poly.pdbx_strand_id
1 'polypeptide(L)'
;MPRLTRRRLANVLGAGALAFGVLGLVRPQALARMAATDEETARELGFRDLGNGGLLLASADPRLAIGQRMLFDASDALLFGRRKPSVAVAALAFAALGAFALTRD
;
A
#
# COMPACT_ATOMS: atom_id res chain seq x y z
N MET A 1 20.37 17.49 -2.94
CA MET A 1 19.33 16.49 -2.56
C MET A 1 18.14 16.61 -3.49
N PRO A 2 17.67 15.47 -4.04
CA PRO A 2 16.44 15.51 -4.82
C PRO A 2 15.27 15.97 -3.98
N ARG A 3 14.43 16.82 -4.54
CA ARG A 3 13.22 17.29 -3.86
C ARG A 3 12.19 16.15 -3.77
N LEU A 4 11.55 15.98 -2.61
CA LEU A 4 10.46 15.02 -2.42
C LEU A 4 9.16 15.62 -2.96
N THR A 5 8.86 15.33 -4.21
CA THR A 5 7.63 15.76 -4.87
C THR A 5 6.52 14.73 -4.65
N ARG A 6 5.26 15.14 -4.89
CA ARG A 6 4.13 14.21 -4.89
C ARG A 6 4.38 13.05 -5.87
N ARG A 7 4.89 13.36 -7.06
CA ARG A 7 5.18 12.32 -8.06
C ARG A 7 6.19 11.30 -7.58
N ARG A 8 7.27 11.74 -6.94
CA ARG A 8 8.28 10.81 -6.41
C ARG A 8 7.73 9.96 -5.28
N LEU A 9 6.96 10.58 -4.39
CA LEU A 9 6.34 9.84 -3.28
C LEU A 9 5.29 8.86 -3.79
N ALA A 10 4.49 9.25 -4.79
CA ALA A 10 3.55 8.33 -5.43
C ALA A 10 4.28 7.15 -6.09
N ASN A 11 5.43 7.37 -6.69
CA ASN A 11 6.23 6.30 -7.29
C ASN A 11 6.73 5.32 -6.22
N VAL A 12 7.18 5.83 -5.07
CA VAL A 12 7.61 4.98 -3.95
C VAL A 12 6.43 4.15 -3.42
N LEU A 13 5.30 4.80 -3.16
CA LEU A 13 4.10 4.10 -2.70
C LEU A 13 3.61 3.08 -3.74
N GLY A 14 3.63 3.45 -5.01
CA GLY A 14 3.22 2.58 -6.10
C GLY A 14 4.13 1.36 -6.24
N ALA A 15 5.44 1.55 -6.17
CA ALA A 15 6.39 0.44 -6.21
C ALA A 15 6.16 -0.52 -5.05
N GLY A 16 5.93 0.00 -3.84
CA GLY A 16 5.63 -0.82 -2.67
C GLY A 16 4.32 -1.59 -2.84
N ALA A 17 3.27 -0.93 -3.32
CA ALA A 17 1.98 -1.58 -3.57
C ALA A 17 2.09 -2.68 -4.63
N LEU A 18 2.85 -2.44 -5.72
CA LEU A 18 3.08 -3.46 -6.74
C LEU A 18 3.84 -4.66 -6.18
N ALA A 19 4.85 -4.42 -5.33
CA ALA A 19 5.61 -5.50 -4.72
C ALA A 19 4.73 -6.40 -3.87
N PHE A 20 3.89 -5.83 -3.00
CA PHE A 20 2.93 -6.59 -2.20
C PHE A 20 1.86 -7.25 -3.08
N GLY A 21 1.43 -6.56 -4.13
CA GLY A 21 0.47 -7.11 -5.07
C GLY A 21 1.00 -8.37 -5.75
N VAL A 22 2.21 -8.31 -6.27
CA VAL A 22 2.87 -9.47 -6.88
C VAL A 22 3.04 -10.59 -5.86
N LEU A 23 3.47 -10.26 -4.64
CA LEU A 23 3.63 -11.25 -3.58
C LEU A 23 2.31 -11.97 -3.28
N GLY A 24 1.20 -11.24 -3.18
CA GLY A 24 -0.11 -11.81 -2.92
C GLY A 24 -0.61 -12.73 -4.01
N LEU A 25 -0.22 -12.51 -5.27
CA LEU A 25 -0.61 -13.35 -6.39
C LEU A 25 0.32 -14.52 -6.63
N VAL A 26 1.63 -14.31 -6.46
CA VAL A 26 2.65 -15.34 -6.76
C VAL A 26 2.88 -16.23 -5.54
N ARG A 27 2.90 -15.68 -4.36
CA ARG A 27 3.12 -16.41 -3.09
C ARG A 27 2.11 -15.96 -2.04
N PRO A 28 0.82 -16.28 -2.22
CA PRO A 28 -0.22 -15.83 -1.28
C PRO A 28 0.01 -16.34 0.14
N GLN A 29 0.63 -17.51 0.29
CA GLN A 29 0.95 -18.05 1.61
C GLN A 29 1.96 -17.19 2.37
N ALA A 30 2.90 -16.55 1.67
CA ALA A 30 3.86 -15.64 2.30
C ALA A 30 3.16 -14.38 2.79
N LEU A 31 2.33 -13.76 1.96
CA LEU A 31 1.57 -12.58 2.36
C LEU A 31 0.55 -12.92 3.46
N ALA A 32 -0.08 -14.09 3.38
CA ALA A 32 -1.01 -14.56 4.41
C ALA A 32 -0.35 -14.62 5.78
N ARG A 33 0.88 -15.14 5.85
CA ARG A 33 1.65 -15.18 7.10
C ARG A 33 2.01 -13.78 7.60
N MET A 34 2.42 -12.89 6.69
CA MET A 34 2.78 -11.51 7.04
C MET A 34 1.60 -10.73 7.61
N ALA A 35 0.41 -10.96 7.10
CA ALA A 35 -0.81 -10.26 7.52
C ALA A 35 -1.64 -11.04 8.55
N ALA A 36 -1.22 -12.24 8.94
CA ALA A 36 -1.96 -13.14 9.82
C ALA A 36 -3.38 -13.41 9.31
N THR A 37 -3.49 -13.76 8.04
CA THR A 37 -4.76 -14.03 7.35
C THR A 37 -4.66 -15.31 6.51
N ASP A 38 -5.74 -15.65 5.78
CA ASP A 38 -5.76 -16.79 4.88
C ASP A 38 -5.24 -16.42 3.47
N GLU A 39 -4.99 -17.44 2.64
CA GLU A 39 -4.45 -17.25 1.31
C GLU A 39 -5.44 -16.55 0.38
N GLU A 40 -6.73 -16.80 0.50
CA GLU A 40 -7.74 -16.17 -0.33
C GLU A 40 -7.76 -14.66 -0.08
N THR A 41 -7.78 -14.24 1.19
CA THR A 41 -7.68 -12.83 1.56
C THR A 41 -6.38 -12.23 1.06
N ALA A 42 -5.26 -12.95 1.17
CA ALA A 42 -3.96 -12.48 0.67
C ALA A 42 -3.98 -12.22 -0.84
N ARG A 43 -4.64 -13.09 -1.62
CA ARG A 43 -4.80 -12.86 -3.06
C ARG A 43 -5.64 -11.61 -3.35
N GLU A 44 -6.73 -11.43 -2.62
CA GLU A 44 -7.57 -10.23 -2.75
C GLU A 44 -6.79 -8.95 -2.45
N LEU A 45 -5.99 -8.97 -1.38
CA LEU A 45 -5.09 -7.86 -1.06
C LEU A 45 -4.09 -7.62 -2.19
N GLY A 46 -3.57 -8.69 -2.79
CA GLY A 46 -2.65 -8.61 -3.92
C GLY A 46 -3.28 -7.92 -5.13
N PHE A 47 -4.48 -8.31 -5.53
CA PHE A 47 -5.20 -7.65 -6.62
C PHE A 47 -5.46 -6.17 -6.32
N ARG A 48 -5.91 -5.87 -5.11
CA ARG A 48 -6.16 -4.50 -4.67
C ARG A 48 -4.89 -3.66 -4.79
N ASP A 49 -3.77 -4.17 -4.30
CA ASP A 49 -2.50 -3.44 -4.27
C ASP A 49 -1.92 -3.28 -5.68
N LEU A 50 -2.07 -4.28 -6.55
CA LEU A 50 -1.67 -4.13 -7.96
C LEU A 50 -2.45 -3.00 -8.65
N GLY A 51 -3.77 -2.95 -8.47
CA GLY A 51 -4.59 -1.90 -9.05
C GLY A 51 -4.20 -0.52 -8.53
N ASN A 52 -4.06 -0.38 -7.21
CA ASN A 52 -3.66 0.88 -6.60
C ASN A 52 -2.24 1.28 -7.00
N GLY A 53 -1.30 0.33 -7.00
CA GLY A 53 0.08 0.59 -7.40
C GLY A 53 0.17 1.07 -8.85
N GLY A 54 -0.59 0.44 -9.74
CA GLY A 54 -0.67 0.85 -11.13
C GLY A 54 -1.19 2.29 -11.28
N LEU A 55 -2.25 2.64 -10.54
CA LEU A 55 -2.79 3.99 -10.55
C LEU A 55 -1.79 5.01 -9.99
N LEU A 56 -1.08 4.67 -8.92
CA LEU A 56 -0.07 5.55 -8.33
C LEU A 56 1.05 5.87 -9.31
N LEU A 57 1.49 4.87 -10.08
CA LEU A 57 2.60 5.05 -11.04
C LEU A 57 2.15 5.70 -12.35
N ALA A 58 0.94 5.38 -12.83
CA ALA A 58 0.48 5.77 -14.15
C ALA A 58 -0.33 7.08 -14.17
N SER A 59 -0.94 7.49 -13.06
CA SER A 59 -1.78 8.68 -13.04
C SER A 59 -0.95 9.95 -13.18
N ALA A 60 -1.37 10.87 -14.04
CA ALA A 60 -0.75 12.18 -14.17
C ALA A 60 -0.90 12.99 -12.88
N ASP A 61 -2.07 12.88 -12.23
CA ASP A 61 -2.33 13.45 -10.91
C ASP A 61 -2.67 12.31 -9.95
N PRO A 62 -1.73 11.88 -9.10
CA PRO A 62 -1.93 10.71 -8.26
C PRO A 62 -2.71 10.95 -6.96
N ARG A 63 -3.31 12.13 -6.77
CA ARG A 63 -3.96 12.47 -5.50
C ARG A 63 -5.04 11.48 -5.08
N LEU A 64 -5.91 11.06 -6.02
CA LEU A 64 -6.95 10.08 -5.73
C LEU A 64 -6.37 8.71 -5.37
N ALA A 65 -5.34 8.29 -6.11
CA ALA A 65 -4.69 7.00 -5.86
C ALA A 65 -3.95 7.02 -4.51
N ILE A 66 -3.35 8.14 -4.12
CA ILE A 66 -2.74 8.31 -2.80
C ILE A 66 -3.81 8.22 -1.71
N GLY A 67 -4.94 8.89 -1.89
CA GLY A 67 -6.06 8.82 -0.95
C GLY A 67 -6.59 7.39 -0.81
N GLN A 68 -6.74 6.69 -1.92
CA GLN A 68 -7.13 5.27 -1.92
C GLN A 68 -6.12 4.41 -1.16
N ARG A 69 -4.82 4.64 -1.37
CA ARG A 69 -3.76 3.94 -0.64
C ARG A 69 -3.87 4.18 0.86
N MET A 70 -4.13 5.41 1.27
CA MET A 70 -4.29 5.75 2.69
C MET A 70 -5.49 5.02 3.31
N LEU A 71 -6.60 4.92 2.58
CA LEU A 71 -7.77 4.18 3.05
C LEU A 71 -7.47 2.68 3.18
N PHE A 72 -6.74 2.10 2.22
CA PHE A 72 -6.34 0.70 2.30
C PHE A 72 -5.42 0.45 3.49
N ASP A 73 -4.46 1.34 3.72
CA ASP A 73 -3.52 1.21 4.83
C ASP A 73 -4.24 1.34 6.18
N ALA A 74 -5.17 2.28 6.31
CA ALA A 74 -5.98 2.42 7.52
C ALA A 74 -6.84 1.16 7.76
N SER A 75 -7.46 0.63 6.70
CA SER A 75 -8.24 -0.61 6.77
C SER A 75 -7.37 -1.79 7.20
N ASP A 76 -6.17 -1.92 6.62
CA ASP A 76 -5.25 -3.00 6.98
C ASP A 76 -4.83 -2.90 8.45
N ALA A 77 -4.56 -1.69 8.94
CA ALA A 77 -4.21 -1.49 10.36
C ALA A 77 -5.36 -1.92 11.29
N LEU A 78 -6.61 -1.60 10.91
CA LEU A 78 -7.78 -1.96 11.71
C LEU A 78 -8.08 -3.45 11.65
N LEU A 79 -8.01 -4.07 10.46
CA LEU A 79 -8.41 -5.45 10.24
C LEU A 79 -7.37 -6.45 10.72
N PHE A 80 -6.09 -6.15 10.53
CA PHE A 80 -5.00 -7.10 10.77
C PHE A 80 -4.08 -6.70 11.93
N GLY A 81 -4.09 -5.43 12.32
CA GLY A 81 -3.13 -4.91 13.30
C GLY A 81 -3.23 -5.54 14.68
N ARG A 82 -4.41 -6.00 15.09
CA ARG A 82 -4.59 -6.69 16.37
C ARG A 82 -3.86 -8.02 16.43
N ARG A 83 -3.91 -8.77 15.32
CA ARG A 83 -3.25 -10.08 15.22
C ARG A 83 -1.77 -9.94 14.92
N LYS A 84 -1.40 -8.89 14.22
CA LYS A 84 -0.03 -8.66 13.75
C LYS A 84 0.31 -7.18 13.90
N PRO A 85 0.83 -6.76 15.07
CA PRO A 85 1.15 -5.33 15.29
C PRO A 85 2.10 -4.74 14.25
N SER A 86 2.99 -5.56 13.67
CA SER A 86 3.88 -5.10 12.60
C SER A 86 3.11 -4.63 11.36
N VAL A 87 1.94 -5.20 11.08
CA VAL A 87 1.07 -4.75 9.99
C VAL A 87 0.55 -3.34 10.28
N ALA A 88 0.10 -3.08 11.51
CA ALA A 88 -0.38 -1.76 11.90
C ALA A 88 0.73 -0.71 11.76
N VAL A 89 1.94 -1.02 12.23
CA VAL A 89 3.08 -0.10 12.13
C VAL A 89 3.40 0.20 10.66
N ALA A 90 3.52 -0.83 9.83
CA ALA A 90 3.83 -0.67 8.41
C ALA A 90 2.72 0.11 7.68
N ALA A 91 1.45 -0.26 7.90
CA ALA A 91 0.32 0.38 7.24
C ALA A 91 0.21 1.85 7.64
N LEU A 92 0.37 2.17 8.93
CA LEU A 92 0.32 3.56 9.40
C LEU A 92 1.50 4.37 8.88
N ALA A 93 2.68 3.76 8.74
CA ALA A 93 3.84 4.43 8.14
C ALA A 93 3.57 4.80 6.68
N PHE A 94 3.00 3.87 5.89
CA PHE A 94 2.63 4.14 4.50
C PHE A 94 1.51 5.19 4.42
N ALA A 95 0.53 5.14 5.31
CA ALA A 95 -0.54 6.15 5.35
C ALA A 95 0.03 7.54 5.65
N ALA A 96 0.96 7.64 6.58
CA ALA A 96 1.65 8.89 6.91
C ALA A 96 2.44 9.42 5.72
N LEU A 97 3.13 8.53 4.99
CA LEU A 97 3.85 8.90 3.77
C LEU A 97 2.88 9.42 2.70
N GLY A 98 1.72 8.78 2.56
CA GLY A 98 0.66 9.24 1.66
C GLY A 98 0.15 10.63 2.04
N ALA A 99 -0.14 10.85 3.33
CA ALA A 99 -0.58 12.15 3.83
C ALA A 99 0.47 13.24 3.54
N PHE A 100 1.75 12.92 3.78
CA PHE A 100 2.84 13.83 3.46
C PHE A 100 2.90 14.12 1.95
N ALA A 101 2.73 13.10 1.11
CA ALA A 101 2.73 13.27 -0.35
C ALA A 101 1.64 14.23 -0.82
N LEU A 102 0.46 14.20 -0.18
CA LEU A 102 -0.65 15.10 -0.54
C LEU A 102 -0.33 16.56 -0.24
N THR A 103 0.61 16.84 0.67
CA THR A 103 1.05 18.20 0.98
C THR A 103 2.12 18.72 0.03
N ARG A 104 2.67 17.88 -0.84
CA ARG A 104 3.76 18.23 -1.76
C ARG A 104 3.24 18.57 -3.15
N ASP A 105 4.09 19.21 -3.92
CA ASP A 105 3.79 19.58 -5.31
C ASP A 105 3.79 18.38 -6.27
#